data_69a709df981a43401bb6b2098f23aaf6
#
_entry.id   69a709df981a43401bb6b2098f23aaf6
#
_cell.length_a   1.000
_cell.length_b   1.000
_cell.length_c   1.000
_cell.angle_alpha   90.00
_cell.angle_beta   90.00
_cell.angle_gamma   90.00
#
_symmetry.space_group_name_H-M   'P 1'
#
loop_
_entity.id
_entity.type
_entity.pdbx_description
1 polymer ?
#
loop_
_entity_poly.entity_id
_entity_poly.type
_entity_poly.pdbx_seq_one_letter_code
_entity_poly.pdbx_strand_id
1 'polypeptide(L)'
;MVLDAAADLTEVPGAGRTRIVVAGAPPPTRTIERVETELGWEFIQIYGLTETAPLLTMNRGRAEWDHLDPSERARRLSRAGAPALGVRMGLTVQGELTARANQVMEGYWEQPEATADAIVDGWFRTGDGGTIDDEGYVTISDRKKDVIISGGENVSSIEVEDALFSHPAVAEVAVIGVPDEKWGELVLGLVVLVEGESVSEDELRDHCRPKLAGYKIPKRIEFRAELARTATGKLQKFKLRESYWEGFDRKVN
;
A
#
# COMPACT_ATOMS: atom_id res chain seq x y z
N MET A 1 7.36 15.99 3.45
CA MET A 1 6.63 17.28 3.73
C MET A 1 6.42 17.52 5.22
N VAL A 2 5.50 16.84 5.96
CA VAL A 2 5.29 17.13 7.40
C VAL A 2 6.51 16.74 8.23
N LEU A 3 7.04 15.52 8.04
CA LEU A 3 8.26 15.05 8.70
C LEU A 3 9.47 15.93 8.37
N ASP A 4 9.62 16.35 7.11
CA ASP A 4 10.73 17.20 6.68
C ASP A 4 10.60 18.60 7.28
N ALA A 5 9.38 19.15 7.30
CA ALA A 5 9.12 20.44 7.93
C ALA A 5 9.33 20.44 9.45
N ALA A 6 9.23 19.28 10.09
CA ALA A 6 9.45 19.13 11.53
C ALA A 6 10.92 18.87 11.88
N ALA A 7 11.77 18.49 10.92
CA ALA A 7 13.16 18.09 11.18
C ALA A 7 14.02 19.20 11.85
N ASP A 8 13.72 20.46 11.56
CA ASP A 8 14.44 21.62 12.10
C ASP A 8 13.79 22.21 13.37
N LEU A 9 12.69 21.62 13.85
CA LEU A 9 11.98 22.12 15.02
C LEU A 9 12.59 21.56 16.31
N THR A 10 12.86 22.43 17.28
CA THR A 10 13.27 22.02 18.63
C THR A 10 12.13 21.41 19.45
N GLU A 11 10.90 21.77 19.12
CA GLU A 11 9.68 21.24 19.73
C GLU A 11 8.61 21.07 18.65
N VAL A 12 8.05 19.84 18.54
CA VAL A 12 7.01 19.54 17.57
C VAL A 12 5.65 20.00 18.11
N PRO A 13 4.94 20.90 17.41
CA PRO A 13 3.62 21.35 17.84
C PRO A 13 2.64 20.19 17.97
N GLY A 14 1.97 20.10 19.11
CA GLY A 14 0.93 19.10 19.35
C GLY A 14 1.44 17.68 19.64
N ALA A 15 2.73 17.49 19.92
CA ALA A 15 3.24 16.20 20.40
C ALA A 15 2.42 15.70 21.59
N GLY A 16 2.07 14.39 21.58
CA GLY A 16 1.22 13.76 22.58
C GLY A 16 -0.29 14.14 22.52
N ARG A 17 -0.72 15.01 21.61
CA ARG A 17 -2.11 15.48 21.51
C ARG A 17 -2.69 15.42 20.10
N THR A 18 -1.85 15.42 19.07
CA THR A 18 -2.29 15.41 17.67
C THR A 18 -2.55 13.98 17.21
N ARG A 19 -3.61 13.82 16.46
CA ARG A 19 -3.95 12.60 15.73
C ARG A 19 -3.89 12.87 14.24
N ILE A 20 -3.16 12.04 13.51
CA ILE A 20 -3.14 12.09 12.03
C ILE A 20 -3.92 10.90 11.48
N VAL A 21 -4.91 11.18 10.63
CA VAL A 21 -5.67 10.15 9.93
C VAL A 21 -5.17 10.07 8.49
N VAL A 22 -4.74 8.89 8.07
CA VAL A 22 -4.16 8.64 6.75
C VAL A 22 -5.05 7.67 5.97
N ALA A 23 -5.31 8.00 4.71
CA ALA A 23 -6.16 7.23 3.80
C ALA A 23 -5.64 7.30 2.36
N GLY A 24 -6.22 6.46 1.48
CA GLY A 24 -6.04 6.52 0.02
C GLY A 24 -4.92 5.63 -0.53
N ALA A 25 -3.93 5.28 0.28
CA ALA A 25 -2.92 4.26 -0.03
C ALA A 25 -2.34 3.71 1.28
N PRO A 26 -1.85 2.46 1.30
CA PRO A 26 -1.12 1.92 2.44
C PRO A 26 0.14 2.76 2.70
N PRO A 27 0.33 3.31 3.91
CA PRO A 27 1.51 4.07 4.24
C PRO A 27 2.69 3.11 4.48
N PRO A 28 3.92 3.48 4.07
CA PRO A 28 5.10 2.70 4.41
C PRO A 28 5.29 2.61 5.93
N THR A 29 5.67 1.43 6.41
CA THR A 29 5.89 1.15 7.83
C THR A 29 6.86 2.13 8.48
N ARG A 30 7.96 2.46 7.78
CA ARG A 30 8.93 3.48 8.23
C ARG A 30 8.31 4.87 8.43
N THR A 31 7.37 5.27 7.58
CA THR A 31 6.67 6.56 7.73
C THR A 31 5.81 6.58 9.00
N ILE A 32 5.13 5.49 9.31
CA ILE A 32 4.32 5.35 10.53
C ILE A 32 5.22 5.46 11.75
N GLU A 33 6.33 4.71 11.79
CA GLU A 33 7.32 4.75 12.86
C GLU A 33 7.81 6.17 13.11
N ARG A 34 8.22 6.89 12.06
CA ARG A 34 8.70 8.28 12.14
C ARG A 34 7.64 9.25 12.65
N VAL A 35 6.38 9.11 12.24
CA VAL A 35 5.28 9.95 12.74
C VAL A 35 5.11 9.78 14.25
N GLU A 36 5.15 8.54 14.76
CA GLU A 36 4.99 8.30 16.19
C GLU A 36 6.24 8.69 16.99
N THR A 37 7.45 8.44 16.48
CA THR A 37 8.70 8.66 17.22
C THR A 37 9.25 10.08 17.08
N GLU A 38 9.18 10.68 15.89
CA GLU A 38 9.73 12.00 15.62
C GLU A 38 8.72 13.13 15.91
N LEU A 39 7.42 12.91 15.61
CA LEU A 39 6.40 13.94 15.84
C LEU A 39 5.65 13.74 17.17
N GLY A 40 5.69 12.56 17.75
CA GLY A 40 4.89 12.22 18.92
C GLY A 40 3.37 12.27 18.64
N TRP A 41 2.95 12.06 17.39
CA TRP A 41 1.55 12.09 16.99
C TRP A 41 0.97 10.69 16.93
N GLU A 42 -0.29 10.53 17.32
CA GLU A 42 -1.03 9.27 17.16
C GLU A 42 -1.31 9.02 15.67
N PHE A 43 -0.84 7.90 15.14
CA PHE A 43 -1.10 7.49 13.76
C PHE A 43 -2.39 6.66 13.67
N ILE A 44 -3.29 7.04 12.78
CA ILE A 44 -4.54 6.33 12.51
C ILE A 44 -4.63 6.08 11.01
N GLN A 45 -4.70 4.81 10.61
CA GLN A 45 -4.98 4.43 9.23
C GLN A 45 -6.46 4.13 9.05
N ILE A 46 -7.03 4.56 7.94
CA ILE A 46 -8.35 4.16 7.50
C ILE A 46 -8.30 3.62 6.07
N TYR A 47 -9.16 2.65 5.79
CA TYR A 47 -9.34 2.10 4.46
C TYR A 47 -10.82 2.16 4.07
N GLY A 48 -11.03 2.42 2.79
CA GLY A 48 -12.30 2.40 2.12
C GLY A 48 -12.21 3.09 0.75
N LEU A 49 -13.32 3.14 0.07
CA LEU A 49 -13.46 3.64 -1.30
C LEU A 49 -14.58 4.67 -1.37
N THR A 50 -14.67 5.41 -2.47
CA THR A 50 -15.78 6.31 -2.73
C THR A 50 -17.13 5.58 -2.66
N GLU A 51 -17.15 4.36 -3.18
CA GLU A 51 -18.28 3.43 -3.19
C GLU A 51 -18.73 3.00 -1.79
N THR A 52 -17.95 3.27 -0.75
CA THR A 52 -18.23 2.86 0.64
C THR A 52 -18.33 4.05 1.61
N ALA A 53 -18.43 5.28 1.13
CA ALA A 53 -18.72 6.58 1.78
C ALA A 53 -17.90 6.93 3.05
N PRO A 54 -16.59 6.92 3.08
CA PRO A 54 -15.62 6.04 2.44
C PRO A 54 -15.18 4.89 3.34
N LEU A 55 -15.53 4.89 4.65
CA LEU A 55 -14.86 4.12 5.69
C LEU A 55 -15.33 2.67 5.78
N LEU A 56 -14.43 1.74 5.53
CA LEU A 56 -14.64 0.31 5.81
C LEU A 56 -13.90 -0.15 7.06
N THR A 57 -12.61 0.19 7.19
CA THR A 57 -11.79 -0.27 8.31
C THR A 57 -10.99 0.87 8.92
N MET A 58 -10.61 0.72 10.18
CA MET A 58 -9.76 1.66 10.91
C MET A 58 -8.71 0.90 11.69
N ASN A 59 -7.48 1.43 11.70
CA ASN A 59 -6.38 0.97 12.53
C ASN A 59 -5.83 2.13 13.36
N ARG A 60 -5.71 1.92 14.66
CA ARG A 60 -5.09 2.86 15.59
C ARG A 60 -4.37 2.12 16.70
N GLY A 61 -3.47 2.79 17.39
CA GLY A 61 -2.75 2.22 18.52
C GLY A 61 -3.68 1.64 19.59
N ARG A 62 -3.30 0.50 20.16
CA ARG A 62 -3.96 -0.18 21.26
C ARG A 62 -3.03 -0.24 22.46
N ALA A 63 -3.56 -0.16 23.66
CA ALA A 63 -2.78 -0.24 24.89
C ALA A 63 -1.95 -1.54 24.98
N GLU A 64 -2.47 -2.64 24.42
CA GLU A 64 -1.75 -3.92 24.36
C GLU A 64 -0.47 -3.87 23.49
N TRP A 65 -0.30 -2.82 22.68
CA TRP A 65 0.89 -2.62 21.83
C TRP A 65 1.89 -1.61 22.41
N ASP A 66 1.59 -0.99 23.56
CA ASP A 66 2.45 0.06 24.13
C ASP A 66 3.83 -0.46 24.60
N HIS A 67 3.94 -1.77 24.83
CA HIS A 67 5.19 -2.44 25.19
C HIS A 67 6.07 -2.84 23.99
N LEU A 68 5.55 -2.74 22.78
CA LEU A 68 6.27 -3.13 21.56
C LEU A 68 7.30 -2.05 21.20
N ASP A 69 8.39 -2.49 20.56
CA ASP A 69 9.30 -1.53 19.94
C ASP A 69 8.61 -0.74 18.81
N PRO A 70 9.10 0.48 18.49
CA PRO A 70 8.46 1.35 17.51
C PRO A 70 8.25 0.70 16.13
N SER A 71 9.20 -0.10 15.67
CA SER A 71 9.13 -0.74 14.34
C SER A 71 8.08 -1.84 14.31
N GLU A 72 7.95 -2.63 15.36
CA GLU A 72 6.92 -3.67 15.47
C GLU A 72 5.52 -3.04 15.62
N ARG A 73 5.40 -1.96 16.41
CA ARG A 73 4.17 -1.21 16.54
C ARG A 73 3.75 -0.61 15.18
N ALA A 74 4.69 -0.01 14.43
CA ALA A 74 4.43 0.52 13.09
C ALA A 74 3.97 -0.57 12.11
N ARG A 75 4.52 -1.79 12.17
CA ARG A 75 4.03 -2.92 11.36
C ARG A 75 2.58 -3.28 11.71
N ARG A 76 2.20 -3.26 12.98
CA ARG A 76 0.79 -3.47 13.35
C ARG A 76 -0.12 -2.37 12.85
N LEU A 77 0.35 -1.14 12.88
CA LEU A 77 -0.38 0.04 12.40
C LEU A 77 -0.45 0.14 10.87
N SER A 78 0.44 -0.55 10.12
CA SER A 78 0.41 -0.55 8.64
C SER A 78 -0.72 -1.41 8.05
N ARG A 79 -1.36 -2.29 8.84
CA ARG A 79 -2.57 -3.00 8.41
C ARG A 79 -3.70 -2.00 8.16
N ALA A 80 -4.59 -2.30 7.21
CA ALA A 80 -5.76 -1.46 6.93
C ALA A 80 -6.72 -1.34 8.14
N GLY A 81 -6.66 -2.31 9.06
CA GLY A 81 -7.34 -2.25 10.33
C GLY A 81 -8.55 -3.16 10.48
N ALA A 82 -9.22 -3.05 11.60
CA ALA A 82 -10.45 -3.79 11.89
C ALA A 82 -11.67 -3.10 11.25
N PRO A 83 -12.72 -3.87 10.90
CA PRO A 83 -13.96 -3.32 10.35
C PRO A 83 -14.56 -2.26 11.29
N ALA A 84 -15.02 -1.15 10.70
CA ALA A 84 -15.75 -0.12 11.41
C ALA A 84 -17.11 -0.66 11.88
N LEU A 85 -17.74 0.05 12.84
CA LEU A 85 -19.04 -0.35 13.38
C LEU A 85 -20.07 -0.48 12.24
N GLY A 86 -20.74 -1.63 12.18
CA GLY A 86 -21.74 -1.92 11.15
C GLY A 86 -21.18 -2.41 9.80
N VAL A 87 -19.86 -2.51 9.67
CA VAL A 87 -19.19 -3.06 8.48
C VAL A 87 -18.88 -4.54 8.70
N ARG A 88 -19.12 -5.34 7.67
CA ARG A 88 -18.64 -6.73 7.57
C ARG A 88 -17.65 -6.82 6.41
N MET A 89 -16.48 -7.36 6.69
CA MET A 89 -15.46 -7.66 5.68
C MET A 89 -15.44 -9.16 5.40
N GLY A 90 -15.13 -9.51 4.17
CA GLY A 90 -14.98 -10.90 3.73
C GLY A 90 -13.92 -11.02 2.64
N LEU A 91 -13.66 -12.25 2.21
CA LEU A 91 -12.75 -12.57 1.13
C LEU A 91 -13.45 -13.48 0.11
N THR A 92 -13.24 -13.23 -1.17
CA THR A 92 -13.56 -14.20 -2.21
C THR A 92 -12.54 -15.36 -2.19
N VAL A 93 -12.83 -16.44 -2.90
CA VAL A 93 -11.90 -17.57 -3.07
C VAL A 93 -10.58 -17.12 -3.71
N GLN A 94 -10.61 -16.06 -4.52
CA GLN A 94 -9.43 -15.48 -5.16
C GLN A 94 -8.69 -14.43 -4.29
N GLY A 95 -9.09 -14.27 -3.02
CA GLY A 95 -8.44 -13.34 -2.10
C GLY A 95 -8.79 -11.86 -2.31
N GLU A 96 -9.89 -11.57 -3.03
CA GLU A 96 -10.42 -10.20 -3.13
C GLU A 96 -11.18 -9.84 -1.85
N LEU A 97 -10.91 -8.67 -1.30
CA LEU A 97 -11.66 -8.11 -0.18
C LEU A 97 -13.07 -7.74 -0.62
N THR A 98 -14.04 -8.12 0.20
CA THR A 98 -15.44 -7.77 0.00
C THR A 98 -16.00 -7.08 1.23
N ALA A 99 -16.98 -6.21 1.03
CA ALA A 99 -17.59 -5.46 2.12
C ALA A 99 -19.12 -5.50 2.05
N ARG A 100 -19.76 -5.52 3.22
CA ARG A 100 -21.20 -5.36 3.36
C ARG A 100 -21.47 -4.37 4.49
N ALA A 101 -22.11 -3.25 4.16
CA ALA A 101 -22.41 -2.18 5.10
C ALA A 101 -23.52 -1.28 4.55
N ASN A 102 -24.19 -0.53 5.43
CA ASN A 102 -25.28 0.36 5.02
C ASN A 102 -24.81 1.56 4.17
N GLN A 103 -23.52 1.94 4.28
CA GLN A 103 -22.92 3.03 3.52
C GLN A 103 -22.34 2.61 2.16
N VAL A 104 -22.45 1.33 1.78
CA VAL A 104 -22.09 0.89 0.42
C VAL A 104 -23.07 1.53 -0.57
N MET A 105 -22.55 2.03 -1.68
CA MET A 105 -23.36 2.62 -2.76
C MET A 105 -24.47 1.67 -3.22
N GLU A 106 -25.57 2.22 -3.73
CA GLU A 106 -26.63 1.44 -4.38
C GLU A 106 -26.20 0.96 -5.78
N GLY A 107 -25.31 1.71 -6.45
CA GLY A 107 -24.79 1.38 -7.76
C GLY A 107 -24.09 2.54 -8.45
N TYR A 108 -23.52 2.26 -9.61
CA TYR A 108 -22.94 3.25 -10.51
C TYR A 108 -24.04 3.90 -11.38
N TRP A 109 -23.99 5.22 -11.50
CA TRP A 109 -24.96 5.98 -12.28
C TRP A 109 -25.02 5.52 -13.74
N GLU A 110 -26.20 5.14 -14.19
CA GLU A 110 -26.48 4.64 -15.57
C GLU A 110 -25.57 3.47 -16.03
N GLN A 111 -25.03 2.68 -15.09
CA GLN A 111 -24.16 1.54 -15.37
C GLN A 111 -24.65 0.27 -14.63
N PRO A 112 -25.78 -0.32 -15.04
CA PRO A 112 -26.36 -1.46 -14.33
C PRO A 112 -25.47 -2.71 -14.39
N GLU A 113 -24.75 -2.95 -15.49
CA GLU A 113 -23.85 -4.09 -15.64
C GLU A 113 -22.65 -3.95 -14.69
N ALA A 114 -21.98 -2.78 -14.67
CA ALA A 114 -20.88 -2.54 -13.75
C ALA A 114 -21.33 -2.62 -12.28
N THR A 115 -22.57 -2.22 -12.00
CA THR A 115 -23.16 -2.34 -10.65
C THR A 115 -23.36 -3.82 -10.28
N ALA A 116 -23.89 -4.63 -11.19
CA ALA A 116 -24.09 -6.07 -10.95
C ALA A 116 -22.76 -6.81 -10.75
N ASP A 117 -21.71 -6.41 -11.46
CA ASP A 117 -20.37 -6.96 -11.30
C ASP A 117 -19.73 -6.55 -9.96
N ALA A 118 -19.98 -5.32 -9.51
CA ALA A 118 -19.41 -4.80 -8.27
C ALA A 118 -20.17 -5.26 -7.02
N ILE A 119 -21.49 -5.51 -7.09
CA ILE A 119 -22.31 -5.91 -5.94
C ILE A 119 -22.93 -7.28 -6.23
N VAL A 120 -22.37 -8.32 -5.62
CA VAL A 120 -22.79 -9.71 -5.80
C VAL A 120 -23.32 -10.26 -4.48
N ASP A 121 -24.56 -10.75 -4.47
CA ASP A 121 -25.24 -11.30 -3.28
C ASP A 121 -25.24 -10.35 -2.06
N GLY A 122 -25.27 -9.03 -2.32
CA GLY A 122 -25.24 -7.98 -1.31
C GLY A 122 -23.85 -7.70 -0.73
N TRP A 123 -22.79 -8.23 -1.36
CA TRP A 123 -21.41 -7.93 -1.03
C TRP A 123 -20.78 -7.07 -2.14
N PHE A 124 -20.24 -5.94 -1.74
CA PHE A 124 -19.47 -5.09 -2.63
C PHE A 124 -18.05 -5.65 -2.79
N ARG A 125 -17.62 -5.81 -4.02
CA ARG A 125 -16.26 -6.22 -4.42
C ARG A 125 -15.37 -4.99 -4.52
N THR A 126 -14.34 -4.93 -3.69
CA THR A 126 -13.51 -3.73 -3.59
C THR A 126 -12.51 -3.58 -4.74
N GLY A 127 -12.22 -4.65 -5.46
CA GLY A 127 -11.13 -4.70 -6.45
C GLY A 127 -9.73 -4.77 -5.81
N ASP A 128 -9.64 -4.76 -4.47
CA ASP A 128 -8.40 -4.85 -3.73
C ASP A 128 -8.23 -6.28 -3.20
N GLY A 129 -7.05 -6.86 -3.40
CA GLY A 129 -6.65 -8.12 -2.79
C GLY A 129 -6.15 -7.91 -1.36
N GLY A 130 -6.28 -8.91 -0.53
CA GLY A 130 -5.80 -8.80 0.85
C GLY A 130 -5.98 -10.07 1.68
N THR A 131 -5.75 -9.93 2.96
CA THR A 131 -5.96 -10.96 3.97
C THR A 131 -6.73 -10.40 5.16
N ILE A 132 -7.39 -11.28 5.90
CA ILE A 132 -8.01 -10.96 7.19
C ILE A 132 -7.40 -11.93 8.19
N ASP A 133 -6.75 -11.40 9.22
CA ASP A 133 -6.12 -12.23 10.26
C ASP A 133 -7.13 -12.72 11.31
N ASP A 134 -6.67 -13.57 12.24
CA ASP A 134 -7.51 -14.16 13.30
C ASP A 134 -8.06 -13.12 14.27
N GLU A 135 -7.47 -11.93 14.35
CA GLU A 135 -7.97 -10.79 15.12
C GLU A 135 -9.01 -9.96 14.34
N GLY A 136 -9.26 -10.30 13.07
CA GLY A 136 -10.17 -9.60 12.18
C GLY A 136 -9.56 -8.36 11.51
N TYR A 137 -8.24 -8.18 11.57
CA TYR A 137 -7.57 -7.07 10.91
C TYR A 137 -7.35 -7.37 9.43
N VAL A 138 -7.74 -6.41 8.61
CA VAL A 138 -7.54 -6.42 7.16
C VAL A 138 -6.14 -5.91 6.83
N THR A 139 -5.43 -6.65 5.97
CA THR A 139 -4.20 -6.19 5.31
C THR A 139 -4.41 -6.18 3.81
N ILE A 140 -4.15 -5.05 3.16
CA ILE A 140 -4.25 -4.91 1.71
C ILE A 140 -2.95 -5.38 1.09
N SER A 141 -3.03 -6.30 0.12
CA SER A 141 -1.87 -6.78 -0.62
C SER A 141 -1.60 -5.92 -1.83
N ASP A 142 -2.62 -5.73 -2.68
CA ASP A 142 -2.53 -4.94 -3.91
C ASP A 142 -3.92 -4.79 -4.55
N ARG A 143 -4.06 -3.92 -5.55
CA ARG A 143 -5.21 -4.01 -6.44
C ARG A 143 -5.05 -5.21 -7.36
N LYS A 144 -6.13 -5.90 -7.68
CA LYS A 144 -6.10 -7.05 -8.62
C LYS A 144 -5.34 -6.74 -9.91
N LYS A 145 -5.55 -5.53 -10.46
CA LYS A 145 -4.88 -5.05 -11.68
C LYS A 145 -3.42 -4.65 -11.49
N ASP A 146 -2.93 -4.54 -10.27
CA ASP A 146 -1.58 -4.13 -9.92
C ASP A 146 -0.71 -5.28 -9.40
N VAL A 147 -1.31 -6.43 -9.05
CA VAL A 147 -0.60 -7.66 -8.70
C VAL A 147 0.35 -8.03 -9.83
N ILE A 148 1.59 -8.34 -9.49
CA ILE A 148 2.62 -8.74 -10.45
C ILE A 148 2.65 -10.27 -10.47
N ILE A 149 2.52 -10.87 -11.66
CA ILE A 149 2.57 -12.33 -11.83
C ILE A 149 3.95 -12.70 -12.37
N SER A 150 4.88 -13.02 -11.47
CA SER A 150 6.26 -13.34 -11.83
C SER A 150 6.53 -14.83 -11.65
N GLY A 151 6.78 -15.56 -12.73
CA GLY A 151 7.04 -17.00 -12.69
C GLY A 151 5.87 -17.84 -12.18
N GLY A 152 4.64 -17.36 -12.33
CA GLY A 152 3.43 -18.01 -11.82
C GLY A 152 3.08 -17.68 -10.37
N GLU A 153 3.90 -16.88 -9.68
CA GLU A 153 3.68 -16.45 -8.30
C GLU A 153 3.14 -15.01 -8.25
N ASN A 154 2.19 -14.78 -7.35
CA ASN A 154 1.66 -13.44 -7.10
C ASN A 154 2.62 -12.66 -6.21
N VAL A 155 3.09 -11.52 -6.70
CA VAL A 155 3.95 -10.59 -5.95
C VAL A 155 3.18 -9.32 -5.65
N SER A 156 3.01 -9.00 -4.39
CA SER A 156 2.46 -7.73 -3.95
C SER A 156 3.46 -6.60 -4.20
N SER A 157 3.07 -5.62 -5.01
CA SER A 157 3.89 -4.45 -5.23
C SER A 157 4.07 -3.62 -3.96
N ILE A 158 3.04 -3.57 -3.09
CA ILE A 158 3.05 -2.85 -1.81
C ILE A 158 4.07 -3.44 -0.84
N GLU A 159 4.15 -4.77 -0.74
CA GLU A 159 5.12 -5.46 0.13
C GLU A 159 6.57 -5.16 -0.30
N VAL A 160 6.81 -5.15 -1.61
CA VAL A 160 8.14 -4.84 -2.17
C VAL A 160 8.47 -3.35 -2.01
N GLU A 161 7.49 -2.47 -2.18
CA GLU A 161 7.62 -1.02 -1.93
C GLU A 161 8.00 -0.74 -0.48
N ASP A 162 7.33 -1.38 0.49
CA ASP A 162 7.64 -1.20 1.91
C ASP A 162 9.08 -1.64 2.24
N ALA A 163 9.52 -2.78 1.68
CA ALA A 163 10.87 -3.27 1.85
C ALA A 163 11.93 -2.31 1.28
N LEU A 164 11.74 -1.79 0.07
CA LEU A 164 12.65 -0.83 -0.56
C LEU A 164 12.64 0.51 0.17
N PHE A 165 11.46 1.01 0.54
CA PHE A 165 11.30 2.30 1.23
C PHE A 165 11.92 2.31 2.63
N SER A 166 12.08 1.14 3.25
CA SER A 166 12.76 1.02 4.54
C SER A 166 14.26 1.34 4.48
N HIS A 167 14.87 1.42 3.27
CA HIS A 167 16.25 1.84 3.10
C HIS A 167 16.39 3.36 3.31
N PRO A 168 17.38 3.86 4.10
CA PRO A 168 17.50 5.27 4.45
C PRO A 168 17.69 6.20 3.24
N ALA A 169 18.39 5.76 2.19
CA ALA A 169 18.60 6.53 0.98
C ALA A 169 17.39 6.62 0.04
N VAL A 170 16.28 5.92 0.32
CA VAL A 170 15.10 5.93 -0.55
C VAL A 170 14.10 6.99 -0.08
N ALA A 171 13.80 7.95 -0.95
CA ALA A 171 12.80 9.00 -0.74
C ALA A 171 11.41 8.59 -1.24
N GLU A 172 11.35 7.95 -2.43
CA GLU A 172 10.10 7.45 -3.03
C GLU A 172 10.35 6.14 -3.76
N VAL A 173 9.33 5.32 -3.83
CA VAL A 173 9.38 4.05 -4.56
C VAL A 173 8.03 3.73 -5.18
N ALA A 174 8.06 3.13 -6.35
CA ALA A 174 6.94 2.43 -6.96
C ALA A 174 7.42 1.10 -7.53
N VAL A 175 6.65 0.05 -7.32
CA VAL A 175 6.95 -1.28 -7.86
C VAL A 175 5.90 -1.66 -8.87
N ILE A 176 6.35 -2.10 -10.04
CA ILE A 176 5.50 -2.47 -11.17
C ILE A 176 5.96 -3.79 -11.80
N GLY A 177 5.02 -4.50 -12.42
CA GLY A 177 5.33 -5.61 -13.31
C GLY A 177 5.63 -5.10 -14.72
N VAL A 178 6.72 -5.56 -15.31
CA VAL A 178 7.08 -5.28 -16.71
C VAL A 178 7.23 -6.59 -17.47
N PRO A 179 7.00 -6.62 -18.81
CA PRO A 179 7.09 -7.83 -19.61
C PRO A 179 8.47 -8.50 -19.51
N ASP A 180 8.45 -9.84 -19.37
CA ASP A 180 9.66 -10.67 -19.37
C ASP A 180 9.36 -12.02 -20.03
N GLU A 181 10.21 -12.43 -20.98
CA GLU A 181 10.02 -13.67 -21.74
C GLU A 181 10.06 -14.94 -20.86
N LYS A 182 10.85 -14.92 -19.80
CA LYS A 182 11.05 -16.07 -18.91
C LYS A 182 10.04 -16.14 -17.78
N TRP A 183 9.70 -14.99 -17.22
CA TRP A 183 8.90 -14.90 -15.99
C TRP A 183 7.46 -14.46 -16.24
N GLY A 184 7.11 -14.09 -17.50
CA GLY A 184 5.85 -13.43 -17.82
C GLY A 184 5.89 -11.96 -17.42
N GLU A 185 5.96 -11.68 -16.14
CA GLU A 185 6.26 -10.35 -15.61
C GLU A 185 7.52 -10.38 -14.73
N LEU A 186 8.30 -9.32 -14.80
CA LEU A 186 9.46 -9.06 -13.97
C LEU A 186 9.12 -7.98 -12.94
N VAL A 187 9.52 -8.18 -11.70
CA VAL A 187 9.36 -7.17 -10.64
C VAL A 187 10.39 -6.07 -10.84
N LEU A 188 9.91 -4.85 -11.18
CA LEU A 188 10.73 -3.65 -11.38
C LEU A 188 10.47 -2.65 -10.24
N GLY A 189 11.53 -2.24 -9.54
CA GLY A 189 11.51 -1.13 -8.60
C GLY A 189 11.89 0.18 -9.29
N LEU A 190 11.03 1.19 -9.19
CA LEU A 190 11.32 2.57 -9.60
C LEU A 190 11.60 3.37 -8.33
N VAL A 191 12.82 3.88 -8.18
CA VAL A 191 13.30 4.49 -6.93
C VAL A 191 13.72 5.93 -7.14
N VAL A 192 13.25 6.81 -6.26
CA VAL A 192 13.79 8.17 -6.11
C VAL A 192 14.64 8.20 -4.85
N LEU A 193 15.85 8.68 -4.95
CA LEU A 193 16.76 8.79 -3.81
C LEU A 193 16.54 10.10 -3.04
N VAL A 194 16.88 10.05 -1.77
CA VAL A 194 17.02 11.27 -0.96
C VAL A 194 18.12 12.13 -1.57
N GLU A 195 17.92 13.44 -1.59
CA GLU A 195 18.89 14.37 -2.16
C GLU A 195 20.28 14.24 -1.49
N GLY A 196 21.30 14.07 -2.31
CA GLY A 196 22.68 13.87 -1.85
C GLY A 196 23.03 12.43 -1.48
N GLU A 197 22.07 11.52 -1.41
CA GLU A 197 22.30 10.09 -1.15
C GLU A 197 22.61 9.32 -2.43
N SER A 198 23.36 8.22 -2.27
CA SER A 198 23.66 7.27 -3.34
C SER A 198 23.59 5.85 -2.83
N VAL A 199 23.04 4.96 -3.63
CA VAL A 199 22.97 3.52 -3.35
C VAL A 199 22.91 2.78 -4.69
N SER A 200 23.51 1.61 -4.77
CA SER A 200 23.45 0.75 -5.95
C SER A 200 22.19 -0.13 -5.95
N GLU A 201 21.84 -0.66 -7.14
CA GLU A 201 20.76 -1.66 -7.24
C GLU A 201 21.04 -2.90 -6.39
N ASP A 202 22.31 -3.36 -6.34
CA ASP A 202 22.69 -4.55 -5.60
C ASP A 202 22.53 -4.34 -4.08
N GLU A 203 22.91 -3.18 -3.56
CA GLU A 203 22.71 -2.82 -2.16
C GLU A 203 21.23 -2.78 -1.79
N LEU A 204 20.37 -2.23 -2.65
CA LEU A 204 18.92 -2.23 -2.44
C LEU A 204 18.34 -3.64 -2.49
N ARG A 205 18.81 -4.49 -3.40
CA ARG A 205 18.40 -5.90 -3.47
C ARG A 205 18.84 -6.67 -2.21
N ASP A 206 20.06 -6.46 -1.77
CA ASP A 206 20.58 -7.09 -0.54
C ASP A 206 19.83 -6.62 0.71
N HIS A 207 19.43 -5.32 0.75
CA HIS A 207 18.57 -4.82 1.80
C HIS A 207 17.18 -5.48 1.85
N CYS A 208 16.65 -5.88 0.67
CA CYS A 208 15.37 -6.58 0.59
C CYS A 208 15.46 -8.08 0.97
N ARG A 209 16.63 -8.73 0.85
CA ARG A 209 16.78 -10.19 1.06
C ARG A 209 16.28 -10.70 2.42
N PRO A 210 16.56 -10.06 3.54
CA PRO A 210 16.06 -10.51 4.85
C PRO A 210 14.56 -10.23 5.07
N LYS A 211 13.92 -9.46 4.19
CA LYS A 211 12.53 -8.97 4.35
C LYS A 211 11.55 -9.64 3.39
N LEU A 212 12.04 -10.11 2.24
CA LEU A 212 11.21 -10.65 1.16
C LEU A 212 11.62 -12.06 0.78
N ALA A 213 10.64 -12.86 0.38
CA ALA A 213 10.93 -14.13 -0.29
C ALA A 213 11.71 -13.88 -1.60
N GLY A 214 12.62 -14.79 -1.97
CA GLY A 214 13.54 -14.60 -3.08
C GLY A 214 12.90 -14.26 -4.43
N TYR A 215 11.69 -14.78 -4.71
CA TYR A 215 10.94 -14.48 -5.94
C TYR A 215 10.32 -13.07 -5.95
N LYS A 216 10.10 -12.46 -4.78
CA LYS A 216 9.57 -11.10 -4.61
C LYS A 216 10.63 -10.00 -4.77
N ILE A 217 11.92 -10.36 -4.62
CA ILE A 217 13.02 -9.38 -4.71
C ILE A 217 13.04 -8.80 -6.14
N PRO A 218 13.06 -7.46 -6.29
CA PRO A 218 13.15 -6.83 -7.59
C PRO A 218 14.31 -7.36 -8.42
N LYS A 219 14.05 -7.80 -9.63
CA LYS A 219 15.09 -8.26 -10.58
C LYS A 219 15.81 -7.07 -11.22
N ARG A 220 15.14 -5.92 -11.27
CA ARG A 220 15.65 -4.68 -11.84
C ARG A 220 15.21 -3.52 -10.96
N ILE A 221 16.08 -2.54 -10.77
CA ILE A 221 15.79 -1.28 -10.09
C ILE A 221 16.22 -0.15 -11.01
N GLU A 222 15.36 0.84 -11.22
CA GLU A 222 15.67 2.03 -11.97
C GLU A 222 15.55 3.27 -11.09
N PHE A 223 16.59 4.09 -11.12
CA PHE A 223 16.56 5.37 -10.41
C PHE A 223 15.87 6.43 -11.26
N ARG A 224 15.00 7.20 -10.64
CA ARG A 224 14.18 8.25 -11.26
C ARG A 224 14.34 9.55 -10.50
N ALA A 225 14.17 10.68 -11.20
CA ALA A 225 14.13 11.99 -10.57
C ALA A 225 12.79 12.21 -9.83
N GLU A 226 11.70 11.66 -10.36
CA GLU A 226 10.34 11.77 -9.83
C GLU A 226 9.46 10.58 -10.26
N LEU A 227 8.35 10.36 -9.56
CA LEU A 227 7.33 9.37 -9.91
C LEU A 227 6.01 10.06 -10.28
N ALA A 228 5.30 9.49 -11.28
CA ALA A 228 4.00 9.99 -11.73
C ALA A 228 2.95 9.92 -10.62
N ARG A 229 2.35 11.06 -10.27
CA ARG A 229 1.33 11.19 -9.23
C ARG A 229 0.09 11.93 -9.74
N THR A 230 -1.04 11.70 -9.08
CA THR A 230 -2.25 12.52 -9.24
C THR A 230 -2.04 13.88 -8.56
N ALA A 231 -2.94 14.84 -8.82
CA ALA A 231 -2.97 16.12 -8.10
C ALA A 231 -3.12 15.97 -6.57
N THR A 232 -3.67 14.84 -6.11
CA THR A 232 -3.82 14.50 -4.68
C THR A 232 -2.63 13.72 -4.12
N GLY A 233 -1.54 13.53 -4.90
CA GLY A 233 -0.31 12.87 -4.48
C GLY A 233 -0.31 11.34 -4.61
N LYS A 234 -1.38 10.69 -5.11
CA LYS A 234 -1.44 9.24 -5.29
C LYS A 234 -0.61 8.80 -6.49
N LEU A 235 0.22 7.76 -6.32
CA LEU A 235 1.00 7.14 -7.40
C LEU A 235 0.10 6.63 -8.54
N GLN A 236 0.48 6.95 -9.78
CA GLN A 236 -0.19 6.51 -10.99
C GLN A 236 0.58 5.36 -11.64
N LYS A 237 0.56 4.16 -11.01
CA LYS A 237 1.30 2.97 -11.50
C LYS A 237 1.00 2.64 -12.96
N PHE A 238 -0.23 2.89 -13.43
CA PHE A 238 -0.59 2.65 -14.82
C PHE A 238 0.26 3.49 -15.80
N LYS A 239 0.52 4.78 -15.48
CA LYS A 239 1.41 5.64 -16.27
C LYS A 239 2.87 5.18 -16.22
N LEU A 240 3.31 4.73 -15.04
CA LEU A 240 4.67 4.23 -14.87
C LEU A 240 4.90 2.94 -15.68
N ARG A 241 3.86 2.14 -15.91
CA ARG A 241 3.92 0.91 -16.71
C ARG A 241 3.82 1.13 -18.22
N GLU A 242 3.11 2.18 -18.64
CA GLU A 242 2.68 2.38 -20.04
C GLU A 242 3.82 2.17 -21.05
N SER A 243 4.97 2.81 -20.85
CA SER A 243 6.12 2.71 -21.76
C SER A 243 6.75 1.31 -21.83
N TYR A 244 6.60 0.48 -20.81
CA TYR A 244 7.15 -0.88 -20.80
C TYR A 244 6.22 -1.89 -21.47
N TRP A 245 4.93 -1.56 -21.59
CA TRP A 245 3.91 -2.44 -22.15
C TRP A 245 3.54 -2.07 -23.60
N GLU A 246 4.21 -1.08 -24.20
CA GLU A 246 4.04 -0.76 -25.60
C GLU A 246 4.37 -1.99 -26.47
N GLY A 247 3.38 -2.45 -27.25
CA GLY A 247 3.51 -3.64 -28.12
C GLY A 247 3.31 -5.00 -27.41
N PHE A 248 2.94 -5.00 -26.15
CA PHE A 248 2.59 -6.22 -25.40
C PHE A 248 1.14 -6.17 -24.93
N ASP A 249 0.42 -7.29 -25.09
CA ASP A 249 -0.89 -7.46 -24.45
C ASP A 249 -0.70 -7.92 -23.00
N ARG A 250 -1.00 -7.05 -22.03
CA ARG A 250 -1.03 -7.46 -20.64
C ARG A 250 -2.25 -8.33 -20.41
N LYS A 251 -2.05 -9.63 -20.25
CA LYS A 251 -3.10 -10.54 -19.75
C LYS A 251 -3.22 -10.33 -18.25
N VAL A 252 -3.98 -9.33 -17.85
CA VAL A 252 -4.45 -9.22 -16.45
C VAL A 252 -5.65 -10.14 -16.34
N ASN A 253 -5.55 -11.13 -15.47
CA ASN A 253 -6.67 -12.02 -15.12
C ASN A 253 -7.71 -11.27 -14.28
#